data_46b33587c44685a831b5841617f4d928
#
_entry.id   46b33587c44685a831b5841617f4d928
#
_cell.length_a   1.000
_cell.length_b   1.000
_cell.length_c   1.000
_cell.angle_alpha   90.00
_cell.angle_beta   90.00
_cell.angle_gamma   90.00
#
_symmetry.space_group_name_H-M   'P 1'
#
loop_
_entity.id
_entity.type
_entity.pdbx_description
1 polymer ?
#
loop_
_entity_poly.entity_id
_entity_poly.type
_entity_poly.pdbx_seq_one_letter_code
_entity_poly.pdbx_strand_id
1 'polypeptide(L)'
;IPAALFHDTVVYMQNSPESKNETKESAAVVGDILNSIEEYPKEKIVKVQSCILECSFTKGLQPSILESSILQDADLLESTGAISIIRTFSSGGQMKRQFYNPDDPFRLETPPNVSDSGLDLFFVRLLKAKDRMHTNYAKKIAERRTKFLTDFLDELKIELSETGITKD
;
A
#
# COMPACT_ATOMS: atom_id res chain seq x y z
N ILE A 1 -13.33 1.63 14.17
CA ILE A 1 -13.45 2.96 13.53
C ILE A 1 -12.30 3.90 13.98
N PRO A 2 -12.04 4.19 15.28
CA PRO A 2 -10.99 5.14 15.66
C PRO A 2 -9.62 4.82 15.05
N ALA A 3 -9.19 3.57 15.08
CA ALA A 3 -7.91 3.17 14.48
C ALA A 3 -7.83 3.53 12.98
N ALA A 4 -8.90 3.32 12.22
CA ALA A 4 -8.94 3.68 10.80
C ALA A 4 -8.88 5.19 10.54
N LEU A 5 -9.44 6.01 11.45
CA LEU A 5 -9.41 7.46 11.33
C LEU A 5 -8.04 8.06 11.72
N PHE A 6 -7.31 7.40 12.61
CA PHE A 6 -6.16 7.99 13.27
C PHE A 6 -4.84 7.24 13.03
N HIS A 7 -4.80 6.16 12.22
CA HIS A 7 -3.58 5.36 12.05
C HIS A 7 -2.40 6.17 11.49
N ASP A 8 -2.67 7.19 10.67
CA ASP A 8 -1.69 8.09 10.07
C ASP A 8 -1.70 9.49 10.72
N THR A 9 -1.91 9.57 12.05
CA THR A 9 -1.87 10.85 12.79
C THR A 9 -0.46 11.45 12.78
N VAL A 10 0.57 10.63 12.80
CA VAL A 10 1.98 11.01 12.65
C VAL A 10 2.51 10.43 11.35
N VAL A 11 2.97 11.30 10.45
CA VAL A 11 3.55 10.93 9.16
C VAL A 11 4.85 11.68 8.95
N TYR A 12 5.88 10.99 8.52
CA TYR A 12 7.18 11.56 8.17
C TYR A 12 7.42 11.52 6.66
N MET A 13 8.44 12.23 6.21
CA MET A 13 8.86 12.14 4.81
C MET A 13 9.26 10.70 4.48
N GLN A 14 8.85 10.23 3.31
CA GLN A 14 9.21 8.89 2.84
C GLN A 14 10.73 8.70 2.83
N ASN A 15 11.21 7.58 3.37
CA ASN A 15 12.62 7.24 3.56
C ASN A 15 13.37 8.06 4.64
N SER A 16 12.69 8.87 5.45
CA SER A 16 13.34 9.44 6.63
C SER A 16 13.60 8.35 7.70
N PRO A 17 14.66 8.48 8.52
CA PRO A 17 14.91 7.54 9.62
C PRO A 17 13.76 7.45 10.62
N GLU A 18 13.01 8.55 10.78
CA GLU A 18 11.88 8.70 11.70
C GLU A 18 10.65 7.91 11.25
N SER A 19 10.51 7.64 9.95
CA SER A 19 9.34 6.91 9.40
C SER A 19 9.15 5.51 10.02
N LYS A 20 10.21 4.94 10.59
CA LYS A 20 10.13 3.67 11.35
C LYS A 20 9.26 3.77 12.60
N ASN A 21 9.11 4.97 13.15
CA ASN A 21 8.39 5.24 14.40
C ASN A 21 6.94 5.69 14.18
N GLU A 22 6.50 5.98 12.96
CA GLU A 22 5.18 6.53 12.64
C GLU A 22 4.04 5.83 13.38
N THR A 23 3.94 4.51 13.26
CA THR A 23 2.85 3.75 13.90
C THR A 23 2.92 3.79 15.42
N LYS A 24 4.13 3.80 16.01
CA LYS A 24 4.32 3.87 17.45
C LYS A 24 3.91 5.25 17.99
N GLU A 25 4.32 6.29 17.31
CA GLU A 25 4.00 7.66 17.71
C GLU A 25 2.52 7.96 17.45
N SER A 26 1.94 7.52 16.33
CA SER A 26 0.50 7.61 16.09
C SER A 26 -0.29 6.88 17.18
N ALA A 27 0.10 5.68 17.57
CA ALA A 27 -0.58 4.94 18.63
C ALA A 27 -0.52 5.66 19.99
N ALA A 28 0.61 6.27 20.32
CA ALA A 28 0.75 7.05 21.56
C ALA A 28 -0.16 8.30 21.55
N VAL A 29 -0.06 9.13 20.51
CA VAL A 29 -0.89 10.33 20.35
C VAL A 29 -2.39 10.01 20.39
N VAL A 30 -2.80 8.94 19.69
CA VAL A 30 -4.21 8.51 19.67
C VAL A 30 -4.65 7.99 21.04
N GLY A 31 -3.77 7.31 21.77
CA GLY A 31 -4.03 6.91 23.15
C GLY A 31 -4.35 8.12 24.04
N ASP A 32 -3.56 9.18 23.94
CA ASP A 32 -3.77 10.43 24.70
C ASP A 32 -5.07 11.14 24.31
N ILE A 33 -5.33 11.25 22.98
CA ILE A 33 -6.58 11.84 22.47
C ILE A 33 -7.79 11.08 23.01
N LEU A 34 -7.83 9.76 22.85
CA LEU A 34 -8.97 8.96 23.30
C LEU A 34 -9.13 8.95 24.82
N ASN A 35 -8.01 9.07 25.57
CA ASN A 35 -8.03 9.16 27.02
C ASN A 35 -8.60 10.51 27.50
N SER A 36 -8.43 11.58 26.74
CA SER A 36 -8.98 12.91 27.07
C SER A 36 -10.50 13.01 26.83
N ILE A 37 -11.09 12.10 26.07
CA ILE A 37 -12.54 12.08 25.80
C ILE A 37 -13.21 11.32 26.95
N GLU A 38 -14.00 12.02 27.77
CA GLU A 38 -14.62 11.45 28.97
C GLU A 38 -15.53 10.26 28.67
N GLU A 39 -16.34 10.36 27.62
CA GLU A 39 -17.31 9.35 27.21
C GLU A 39 -16.67 8.17 26.45
N TYR A 40 -15.39 8.22 26.10
CA TYR A 40 -14.75 7.12 25.38
C TYR A 40 -14.41 5.95 26.33
N PRO A 41 -14.83 4.72 26.01
CA PRO A 41 -14.54 3.56 26.85
C PRO A 41 -13.04 3.28 26.97
N LYS A 42 -12.49 3.50 28.16
CA LYS A 42 -11.02 3.43 28.39
C LYS A 42 -10.44 2.03 28.12
N GLU A 43 -11.24 1.00 28.35
CA GLU A 43 -10.87 -0.41 28.07
C GLU A 43 -10.64 -0.69 26.57
N LYS A 44 -11.15 0.17 25.67
CA LYS A 44 -10.95 0.05 24.22
C LYS A 44 -9.69 0.73 23.70
N ILE A 45 -9.07 1.61 24.50
CA ILE A 45 -7.92 2.41 24.04
C ILE A 45 -6.76 1.50 23.64
N VAL A 46 -6.40 0.53 24.47
CA VAL A 46 -5.31 -0.41 24.20
C VAL A 46 -5.55 -1.18 22.88
N LYS A 47 -6.80 -1.58 22.62
CA LYS A 47 -7.17 -2.28 21.39
C LYS A 47 -7.00 -1.40 20.14
N VAL A 48 -7.35 -0.11 20.24
CA VAL A 48 -7.14 0.87 19.17
C VAL A 48 -5.65 1.09 18.91
N GLN A 49 -4.87 1.25 19.97
CA GLN A 49 -3.41 1.39 19.87
C GLN A 49 -2.77 0.16 19.22
N SER A 50 -3.17 -1.05 19.60
CA SER A 50 -2.69 -2.30 18.96
C SER A 50 -2.99 -2.31 17.46
N CYS A 51 -4.21 -1.95 17.04
CA CYS A 51 -4.55 -1.85 15.62
C CYS A 51 -3.62 -0.88 14.87
N ILE A 52 -3.30 0.28 15.47
CA ILE A 52 -2.42 1.28 14.85
C ILE A 52 -0.97 0.78 14.81
N LEU A 53 -0.48 0.15 15.87
CA LEU A 53 0.87 -0.43 15.89
C LEU A 53 1.08 -1.49 14.81
N GLU A 54 0.04 -2.28 14.55
CA GLU A 54 0.05 -3.38 13.61
C GLU A 54 -0.35 -2.97 12.18
N CYS A 55 -0.86 -1.75 11.92
CA CYS A 55 -1.44 -1.38 10.63
C CYS A 55 -0.43 -1.38 9.48
N SER A 56 0.84 -1.09 9.74
CA SER A 56 1.85 -0.95 8.69
C SER A 56 2.17 -2.29 8.02
N PHE A 57 1.71 -2.42 6.80
CA PHE A 57 2.03 -3.53 5.93
C PHE A 57 3.54 -3.72 5.68
N THR A 58 4.29 -2.62 5.55
CA THR A 58 5.73 -2.66 5.26
C THR A 58 6.55 -3.21 6.42
N LYS A 59 6.04 -3.12 7.65
CA LYS A 59 6.70 -3.69 8.83
C LYS A 59 6.53 -5.21 8.94
N GLY A 60 5.65 -5.82 8.15
CA GLY A 60 5.45 -7.27 8.11
C GLY A 60 4.87 -7.87 9.40
N LEU A 61 4.28 -7.04 10.25
CA LEU A 61 3.66 -7.50 11.50
C LEU A 61 2.39 -8.29 11.18
N GLN A 62 2.24 -9.44 11.82
CA GLN A 62 0.99 -10.19 11.74
C GLN A 62 -0.05 -9.56 12.66
N PRO A 63 -1.28 -9.34 12.17
CA PRO A 63 -2.34 -8.76 12.98
C PRO A 63 -2.74 -9.74 14.09
N SER A 64 -2.80 -9.24 15.33
CA SER A 64 -3.14 -10.05 16.50
C SER A 64 -4.65 -10.22 16.72
N ILE A 65 -5.46 -9.33 16.14
CA ILE A 65 -6.92 -9.31 16.27
C ILE A 65 -7.60 -9.03 14.93
N LEU A 66 -8.86 -9.37 14.82
CA LEU A 66 -9.64 -9.18 13.59
C LEU A 66 -9.66 -7.72 13.12
N GLU A 67 -9.78 -6.77 14.04
CA GLU A 67 -9.80 -5.34 13.71
C GLU A 67 -8.47 -4.87 13.12
N SER A 68 -7.34 -5.40 13.57
CA SER A 68 -6.03 -5.15 12.96
C SER A 68 -5.95 -5.76 11.56
N SER A 69 -6.49 -6.98 11.36
CA SER A 69 -6.56 -7.61 10.04
C SER A 69 -7.38 -6.77 9.06
N ILE A 70 -8.54 -6.25 9.50
CA ILE A 70 -9.40 -5.39 8.70
C ILE A 70 -8.70 -4.07 8.36
N LEU A 71 -7.97 -3.48 9.29
CA LEU A 71 -7.26 -2.22 9.06
C LEU A 71 -6.10 -2.41 8.07
N GLN A 72 -5.31 -3.46 8.22
CA GLN A 72 -4.25 -3.80 7.25
C GLN A 72 -4.81 -4.07 5.86
N ASP A 73 -5.91 -4.81 5.76
CA ASP A 73 -6.58 -5.07 4.49
C ASP A 73 -7.06 -3.77 3.83
N ALA A 74 -7.67 -2.88 4.59
CA ALA A 74 -8.18 -1.60 4.09
C ALA A 74 -7.05 -0.73 3.53
N ASP A 75 -5.95 -0.60 4.26
CA ASP A 75 -4.76 0.13 3.83
C ASP A 75 -4.14 -0.52 2.56
N LEU A 76 -3.97 -1.84 2.57
CA LEU A 76 -3.38 -2.55 1.45
C LEU A 76 -4.26 -2.52 0.19
N LEU A 77 -5.59 -2.43 0.32
CA LEU A 77 -6.50 -2.29 -0.83
C LEU A 77 -6.24 -1.03 -1.66
N GLU A 78 -5.62 0.00 -1.10
CA GLU A 78 -5.15 1.17 -1.87
C GLU A 78 -4.05 0.83 -2.89
N SER A 79 -3.33 -0.27 -2.66
CA SER A 79 -2.32 -0.80 -3.57
C SER A 79 -2.93 -1.71 -4.65
N THR A 80 -4.25 -1.65 -4.90
CA THR A 80 -4.96 -2.49 -5.87
C THR A 80 -5.87 -1.67 -6.78
N GLY A 81 -6.02 -2.10 -8.03
CA GLY A 81 -6.98 -1.53 -8.99
C GLY A 81 -6.59 -0.16 -9.54
N ALA A 82 -7.55 0.55 -10.12
CA ALA A 82 -7.33 1.80 -10.84
C ALA A 82 -6.70 2.92 -10.00
N ILE A 83 -7.10 3.03 -8.73
CA ILE A 83 -6.54 4.06 -7.83
C ILE A 83 -5.05 3.83 -7.61
N SER A 84 -4.59 2.59 -7.49
CA SER A 84 -3.17 2.31 -7.32
C SER A 84 -2.33 2.70 -8.55
N ILE A 85 -2.88 2.61 -9.75
CA ILE A 85 -2.23 3.09 -10.99
C ILE A 85 -2.01 4.60 -10.90
N ILE A 86 -3.08 5.35 -10.62
CA ILE A 86 -3.03 6.82 -10.50
C ILE A 86 -2.00 7.23 -9.43
N ARG A 87 -2.05 6.61 -8.26
CA ARG A 87 -1.11 6.89 -7.15
C ARG A 87 0.34 6.59 -7.53
N THR A 88 0.59 5.46 -8.20
CA THR A 88 1.93 5.06 -8.62
C THR A 88 2.57 6.09 -9.53
N PHE A 89 1.86 6.50 -10.59
CA PHE A 89 2.42 7.45 -11.54
C PHE A 89 2.42 8.90 -11.02
N SER A 90 1.44 9.29 -10.20
CA SER A 90 1.45 10.59 -9.54
C SER A 90 2.66 10.74 -8.60
N SER A 91 2.88 9.75 -7.72
CA SER A 91 4.03 9.75 -6.81
C SER A 91 5.35 9.62 -7.56
N GLY A 92 5.39 8.77 -8.60
CA GLY A 92 6.54 8.60 -9.47
C GLY A 92 6.94 9.93 -10.14
N GLY A 93 5.97 10.69 -10.63
CA GLY A 93 6.20 12.01 -11.22
C GLY A 93 6.80 13.02 -10.23
N GLN A 94 6.28 13.06 -8.99
CA GLN A 94 6.86 13.89 -7.92
C GLN A 94 8.31 13.52 -7.60
N MET A 95 8.65 12.23 -7.67
CA MET A 95 9.99 11.71 -7.44
C MET A 95 10.86 11.73 -8.71
N LYS A 96 10.35 12.27 -9.83
CA LYS A 96 11.03 12.29 -11.14
C LYS A 96 11.45 10.90 -11.64
N ARG A 97 10.68 9.86 -11.30
CA ARG A 97 10.89 8.50 -11.81
C ARG A 97 10.38 8.39 -13.25
N GLN A 98 11.02 7.53 -14.02
CA GLN A 98 10.52 7.15 -15.34
C GLN A 98 9.20 6.37 -15.20
N PHE A 99 8.38 6.37 -16.24
CA PHE A 99 7.16 5.56 -16.25
C PHE A 99 7.49 4.07 -16.27
N TYR A 100 8.43 3.67 -17.14
CA TYR A 100 8.95 2.31 -17.30
C TYR A 100 10.43 2.37 -17.73
N ASN A 101 11.12 1.24 -17.68
CA ASN A 101 12.46 1.11 -18.26
C ASN A 101 12.34 0.92 -19.78
N PRO A 102 12.89 1.82 -20.62
CA PRO A 102 12.76 1.71 -22.08
C PRO A 102 13.37 0.41 -22.67
N ASP A 103 14.43 -0.11 -22.05
CA ASP A 103 15.14 -1.28 -22.55
C ASP A 103 14.45 -2.61 -22.16
N ASP A 104 13.73 -2.63 -21.02
CA ASP A 104 13.02 -3.80 -20.50
C ASP A 104 11.78 -3.36 -19.70
N PRO A 105 10.73 -2.86 -20.39
CA PRO A 105 9.56 -2.27 -19.73
C PRO A 105 8.84 -3.21 -18.77
N PHE A 106 8.80 -4.50 -19.10
CA PHE A 106 8.08 -5.52 -18.34
C PHE A 106 8.95 -6.39 -17.47
N ARG A 107 10.24 -6.02 -17.33
CA ARG A 107 11.21 -6.75 -16.49
C ARG A 107 11.28 -8.25 -16.82
N LEU A 108 11.35 -8.56 -18.10
CA LEU A 108 11.49 -9.93 -18.58
C LEU A 108 12.94 -10.45 -18.44
N GLU A 109 13.92 -9.55 -18.55
CA GLU A 109 15.35 -9.86 -18.50
C GLU A 109 16.00 -9.41 -17.18
N THR A 110 15.50 -8.32 -16.58
CA THR A 110 16.09 -7.71 -15.39
C THR A 110 15.11 -7.70 -14.21
N PRO A 111 15.59 -7.82 -12.96
CA PRO A 111 14.71 -7.75 -11.80
C PRO A 111 14.12 -6.33 -11.64
N PRO A 112 12.85 -6.22 -11.19
CA PRO A 112 12.22 -4.92 -10.98
C PRO A 112 12.87 -4.17 -9.81
N ASN A 113 13.08 -2.85 -9.99
CA ASN A 113 13.61 -1.94 -8.99
C ASN A 113 12.71 -0.71 -8.85
N VAL A 114 12.02 -0.59 -7.74
CA VAL A 114 11.06 0.50 -7.46
C VAL A 114 11.68 1.91 -7.47
N SER A 115 13.00 2.01 -7.41
CA SER A 115 13.70 3.29 -7.55
C SER A 115 13.83 3.76 -8.99
N ASP A 116 13.77 2.85 -9.96
CA ASP A 116 14.03 3.13 -11.37
C ASP A 116 12.78 3.64 -12.07
N SER A 117 11.69 2.89 -11.98
CA SER A 117 10.47 3.23 -12.70
C SER A 117 9.18 3.01 -11.90
N GLY A 118 8.12 3.71 -12.33
CA GLY A 118 6.78 3.53 -11.76
C GLY A 118 6.23 2.15 -12.02
N LEU A 119 6.48 1.58 -13.21
CA LEU A 119 5.96 0.27 -13.59
C LEU A 119 6.56 -0.86 -12.75
N ASP A 120 7.78 -0.70 -12.26
CA ASP A 120 8.41 -1.68 -11.38
C ASP A 120 7.61 -1.93 -10.10
N LEU A 121 6.89 -0.91 -9.61
CA LEU A 121 6.05 -1.05 -8.44
C LEU A 121 4.91 -2.06 -8.65
N PHE A 122 4.42 -2.23 -9.89
CA PHE A 122 3.42 -3.25 -10.21
C PHE A 122 3.94 -4.65 -9.89
N PHE A 123 5.16 -4.97 -10.32
CA PHE A 123 5.75 -6.29 -10.15
C PHE A 123 6.21 -6.56 -8.70
N VAL A 124 6.69 -5.53 -8.02
CA VAL A 124 7.19 -5.67 -6.64
C VAL A 124 6.05 -5.70 -5.64
N ARG A 125 4.99 -4.89 -5.83
CA ARG A 125 3.96 -4.67 -4.81
C ARG A 125 2.53 -4.90 -5.30
N LEU A 126 2.09 -4.21 -6.36
CA LEU A 126 0.65 -4.11 -6.68
C LEU A 126 0.04 -5.46 -7.03
N LEU A 127 0.69 -6.24 -7.91
CA LEU A 127 0.21 -7.56 -8.32
C LEU A 127 0.22 -8.58 -7.18
N LYS A 128 1.08 -8.38 -6.17
CA LYS A 128 1.23 -9.27 -5.01
C LYS A 128 0.33 -8.89 -3.82
N ALA A 129 -0.32 -7.73 -3.88
CA ALA A 129 -1.14 -7.24 -2.78
C ALA A 129 -2.29 -8.20 -2.42
N LYS A 130 -2.93 -8.82 -3.41
CA LYS A 130 -4.00 -9.80 -3.21
C LYS A 130 -3.61 -10.98 -2.33
N ASP A 131 -2.35 -11.44 -2.43
CA ASP A 131 -1.86 -12.63 -1.73
C ASP A 131 -1.60 -12.36 -0.24
N ARG A 132 -1.68 -11.09 0.17
CA ARG A 132 -1.39 -10.63 1.52
C ARG A 132 -2.64 -10.14 2.27
N MET A 133 -3.82 -10.29 1.68
CA MET A 133 -5.09 -9.98 2.34
C MET A 133 -5.43 -11.02 3.40
N HIS A 134 -5.91 -10.56 4.54
CA HIS A 134 -6.29 -11.42 5.67
C HIS A 134 -7.73 -11.91 5.57
N THR A 135 -8.67 -11.01 5.29
CA THR A 135 -10.10 -11.31 5.28
C THR A 135 -10.57 -11.80 3.90
N ASN A 136 -11.54 -12.72 3.90
CA ASN A 136 -12.16 -13.22 2.65
C ASN A 136 -12.81 -12.11 1.83
N TYR A 137 -13.33 -11.08 2.51
CA TYR A 137 -13.94 -9.94 1.83
C TYR A 137 -12.90 -9.12 1.05
N ALA A 138 -11.78 -8.78 1.70
CA ALA A 138 -10.68 -8.05 1.06
C ALA A 138 -10.03 -8.86 -0.06
N LYS A 139 -9.85 -10.18 0.12
CA LYS A 139 -9.34 -11.08 -0.93
C LYS A 139 -10.15 -10.99 -2.21
N LYS A 140 -11.47 -11.10 -2.13
CA LYS A 140 -12.37 -11.00 -3.30
C LYS A 140 -12.25 -9.65 -4.02
N ILE A 141 -12.14 -8.55 -3.26
CA ILE A 141 -11.95 -7.21 -3.84
C ILE A 141 -10.58 -7.13 -4.52
N ALA A 142 -9.54 -7.58 -3.84
CA ALA A 142 -8.17 -7.51 -4.33
C ALA A 142 -7.98 -8.38 -5.59
N GLU A 143 -8.54 -9.58 -5.65
CA GLU A 143 -8.52 -10.46 -6.83
C GLU A 143 -9.11 -9.74 -8.06
N ARG A 144 -10.32 -9.18 -7.93
CA ARG A 144 -10.95 -8.42 -9.03
C ARG A 144 -10.11 -7.22 -9.46
N ARG A 145 -9.55 -6.49 -8.49
CA ARG A 145 -8.73 -5.30 -8.76
C ARG A 145 -7.37 -5.68 -9.35
N THR A 146 -6.79 -6.82 -8.95
CA THR A 146 -5.54 -7.34 -9.54
C THR A 146 -5.77 -7.75 -10.99
N LYS A 147 -6.92 -8.37 -11.30
CA LYS A 147 -7.25 -8.65 -12.70
C LYS A 147 -7.23 -7.38 -13.56
N PHE A 148 -7.83 -6.30 -13.08
CA PHE A 148 -7.77 -5.00 -13.77
C PHE A 148 -6.34 -4.50 -13.96
N LEU A 149 -5.45 -4.68 -12.99
CA LEU A 149 -4.03 -4.33 -13.14
C LEU A 149 -3.34 -5.17 -14.21
N THR A 150 -3.67 -6.45 -14.30
CA THR A 150 -3.15 -7.33 -15.36
C THR A 150 -3.65 -6.88 -16.73
N ASP A 151 -4.96 -6.63 -16.86
CA ASP A 151 -5.56 -6.15 -18.11
C ASP A 151 -4.93 -4.82 -18.57
N PHE A 152 -4.61 -3.91 -17.63
CA PHE A 152 -3.88 -2.66 -17.92
C PHE A 152 -2.46 -2.92 -18.44
N LEU A 153 -1.73 -3.88 -17.85
CA LEU A 153 -0.38 -4.23 -18.30
C LEU A 153 -0.40 -4.90 -19.68
N ASP A 154 -1.41 -5.72 -19.96
CA ASP A 154 -1.58 -6.37 -21.25
C ASP A 154 -1.85 -5.33 -22.35
N GLU A 155 -2.71 -4.34 -22.08
CA GLU A 155 -2.96 -3.24 -23.00
C GLU A 155 -1.71 -2.38 -23.21
N LEU A 156 -1.02 -2.01 -22.13
CA LEU A 156 0.23 -1.25 -22.24
C LEU A 156 1.28 -1.99 -23.07
N LYS A 157 1.34 -3.32 -22.97
CA LYS A 157 2.26 -4.13 -23.79
C LYS A 157 1.91 -4.03 -25.28
N ILE A 158 0.62 -4.08 -25.63
CA ILE A 158 0.15 -3.91 -27.01
C ILE A 158 0.55 -2.52 -27.53
N GLU A 159 0.23 -1.47 -26.80
CA GLU A 159 0.55 -0.09 -27.21
C GLU A 159 2.06 0.13 -27.41
N LEU A 160 2.90 -0.42 -26.52
CA LEU A 160 4.36 -0.30 -26.66
C LEU A 160 4.90 -1.10 -27.84
N SER A 161 4.30 -2.27 -28.17
CA SER A 161 4.69 -3.05 -29.35
C SER A 161 4.36 -2.32 -30.66
N GLU A 162 3.22 -1.64 -30.72
CA GLU A 162 2.81 -0.81 -31.87
C GLU A 162 3.80 0.33 -32.14
N THR A 163 4.46 0.83 -31.11
CA THR A 163 5.47 1.91 -31.23
C THR A 163 6.87 1.38 -31.52
N GLY A 164 7.06 0.06 -31.59
CA GLY A 164 8.36 -0.58 -31.81
C GLY A 164 9.32 -0.50 -30.61
N ILE A 165 8.81 -0.15 -29.42
CA ILE A 165 9.61 -0.05 -28.18
C ILE A 165 9.87 -1.44 -27.59
N THR A 166 8.92 -2.38 -27.73
CA THR A 166 9.13 -3.79 -27.35
C THR A 166 9.35 -4.64 -28.58
N LYS A 167 10.36 -5.49 -28.56
CA LYS A 167 10.50 -6.58 -29.54
C LYS A 167 9.57 -7.72 -29.14
N ASP A 168 8.89 -8.32 -30.11
CA ASP A 168 8.07 -9.53 -29.93
C ASP A 168 8.85 -10.69 -29.32
#